data_e62d79db8ed8ffb9fdf056d36a16008b
#
_entry.id   e62d79db8ed8ffb9fdf056d36a16008b
#
_cell.length_a   1.000
_cell.length_b   1.000
_cell.length_c   1.000
_cell.angle_alpha   90.00
_cell.angle_beta   90.00
_cell.angle_gamma   90.00
#
_symmetry.space_group_name_H-M   'P 1'
#
loop_
_entity.id
_entity.type
_entity.pdbx_description
1 polymer ?
#
loop_
_entity_poly.entity_id
_entity_poly.type
_entity_poly.pdbx_seq_one_letter_code
_entity_poly.pdbx_strand_id
1 'polypeptide(L)'
;EISCSLVGSEMCIRDRSLSIETMGGIASRLIERNTTIPTRHSQIFTTAGNFQTSVDIKVFQGERKFTRDNKLLGNFRLNGIKRAMAGVPQIEVTFDIDVNGIVNVSAKDLGTGREQSITITSSSNMTEEEIAKARWEAEIYSKQDEAYQSFIDIREDAVKTLNEANNALAANKKVWEKDKKKNVKAQIGHLGKLISKAPIDKLNEEKAASMHEASEAVKETLRSVSYTHLRAHETAANL
;
A
#
# COMPACT_ATOMS: atom_id res chain seq x y z
N GLU A 1 22.20 -8.39 18.09
CA GLU A 1 22.99 -7.57 19.05
C GLU A 1 22.86 -6.13 18.70
N ILE A 2 22.46 -5.31 19.66
CA ILE A 2 22.62 -3.88 19.60
C ILE A 2 24.09 -3.68 19.92
N SER A 3 24.92 -3.47 18.89
CA SER A 3 26.32 -3.13 19.09
C SER A 3 26.38 -1.71 19.65
N CYS A 4 26.37 -1.59 20.96
CA CYS A 4 26.69 -0.38 21.67
C CYS A 4 28.20 -0.34 21.83
N SER A 5 28.92 0.27 20.88
CA SER A 5 30.35 0.50 21.02
C SER A 5 30.57 1.71 21.92
N LEU A 6 31.01 1.46 23.13
CA LEU A 6 31.45 2.43 24.10
C LEU A 6 32.76 3.11 23.66
N VAL A 7 32.69 4.24 22.93
CA VAL A 7 33.70 5.30 23.07
C VAL A 7 33.06 6.65 22.69
N GLY A 8 32.71 7.45 23.67
CA GLY A 8 32.57 8.90 23.56
C GLY A 8 31.46 9.48 22.68
N SER A 9 30.26 9.40 23.13
CA SER A 9 28.90 9.76 22.70
C SER A 9 28.11 8.55 22.23
N GLU A 10 27.28 8.06 23.12
CA GLU A 10 26.48 6.84 22.97
C GLU A 10 25.32 7.05 22.00
N MET A 11 25.58 6.90 20.70
CA MET A 11 24.54 6.78 19.73
C MET A 11 24.35 5.30 19.35
N CYS A 12 23.41 4.63 19.99
CA CYS A 12 22.99 3.31 19.54
C CYS A 12 22.38 3.44 18.13
N ILE A 13 22.83 2.63 17.20
CA ILE A 13 22.38 2.63 15.80
C ILE A 13 21.60 1.35 15.55
N ARG A 14 20.45 1.47 14.91
CA ARG A 14 19.67 0.30 14.49
C ARG A 14 20.24 -0.31 13.22
N ASP A 15 20.52 -1.60 13.26
CA ASP A 15 21.19 -2.33 12.17
C ASP A 15 20.27 -2.70 10.99
N ARG A 16 18.94 -2.64 11.17
CA ARG A 16 17.94 -3.04 10.16
C ARG A 16 16.76 -2.11 10.10
N SER A 17 16.19 -1.96 8.88
CA SER A 17 14.95 -1.23 8.64
C SER A 17 13.74 -1.89 9.29
N LEU A 18 12.82 -1.06 9.77
CA LEU A 18 11.49 -1.48 10.21
C LEU A 18 10.45 -1.00 9.23
N SER A 19 9.53 -1.89 8.90
CA SER A 19 8.48 -1.65 7.92
C SER A 19 7.15 -2.25 8.36
N ILE A 20 6.08 -1.79 7.74
CA ILE A 20 4.75 -2.42 7.84
C ILE A 20 4.33 -2.95 6.48
N GLU A 21 3.42 -3.92 6.49
CA GLU A 21 2.80 -4.43 5.28
C GLU A 21 1.77 -3.44 4.74
N THR A 22 1.91 -3.10 3.46
CA THR A 22 0.92 -2.34 2.71
C THR A 22 0.27 -3.21 1.65
N MET A 23 -0.66 -2.63 0.88
CA MET A 23 -1.32 -3.34 -0.22
C MET A 23 -0.28 -4.00 -1.13
N GLY A 24 -0.55 -5.26 -1.46
CA GLY A 24 0.37 -5.98 -2.33
C GLY A 24 1.47 -6.77 -1.63
N GLY A 25 1.50 -6.79 -0.29
CA GLY A 25 2.58 -7.43 0.45
C GLY A 25 3.89 -6.65 0.35
N ILE A 26 3.80 -5.33 0.10
CA ILE A 26 4.94 -4.44 0.02
C ILE A 26 5.30 -3.97 1.42
N ALA A 27 6.59 -3.92 1.71
CA ALA A 27 7.14 -3.39 2.96
C ALA A 27 7.33 -1.87 2.85
N SER A 28 6.43 -1.09 3.47
CA SER A 28 6.61 0.35 3.61
C SER A 28 7.54 0.62 4.80
N ARG A 29 8.74 1.15 4.52
CA ARG A 29 9.75 1.44 5.53
C ARG A 29 9.38 2.72 6.29
N LEU A 30 9.36 2.63 7.62
CA LEU A 30 9.17 3.78 8.50
C LEU A 30 10.48 4.17 9.20
N ILE A 31 11.30 3.20 9.52
CA ILE A 31 12.61 3.44 10.12
C ILE A 31 13.66 2.74 9.27
N GLU A 32 14.61 3.50 8.79
CA GLU A 32 15.69 2.97 7.97
C GLU A 32 16.80 2.34 8.83
N ARG A 33 17.62 1.51 8.21
CA ARG A 33 18.84 1.00 8.84
C ARG A 33 19.77 2.15 9.21
N ASN A 34 20.61 1.94 10.20
CA ASN A 34 21.56 2.93 10.72
C ASN A 34 20.90 4.20 11.31
N THR A 35 19.59 4.15 11.61
CA THR A 35 18.92 5.22 12.35
C THR A 35 19.39 5.20 13.80
N THR A 36 19.76 6.37 14.32
CA THR A 36 20.12 6.55 15.73
C THR A 36 18.93 6.37 16.63
N ILE A 37 19.12 5.74 17.78
CA ILE A 37 18.08 5.55 18.80
C ILE A 37 18.45 6.32 20.09
N PRO A 38 17.48 6.86 20.82
CA PRO A 38 16.03 6.69 20.64
C PRO A 38 15.49 7.47 19.43
N THR A 39 14.46 6.94 18.80
CA THR A 39 13.81 7.60 17.65
C THR A 39 12.31 7.35 17.61
N ARG A 40 11.57 8.32 17.11
CA ARG A 40 10.12 8.21 16.89
C ARG A 40 9.78 8.66 15.46
N HIS A 41 9.02 7.84 14.74
CA HIS A 41 8.58 8.15 13.39
C HIS A 41 7.12 7.77 13.21
N SER A 42 6.34 8.66 12.58
CA SER A 42 4.92 8.46 12.29
C SER A 42 4.65 8.60 10.80
N GLN A 43 3.74 7.77 10.28
CA GLN A 43 3.27 7.89 8.90
C GLN A 43 1.78 7.58 8.84
N ILE A 44 1.06 8.29 7.96
CA ILE A 44 -0.38 8.11 7.75
C ILE A 44 -0.59 7.10 6.62
N PHE A 45 -1.43 6.11 6.92
CA PHE A 45 -1.89 5.09 5.99
C PHE A 45 -3.40 5.15 5.84
N THR A 46 -3.93 4.44 4.85
CA THR A 46 -5.36 4.39 4.59
C THR A 46 -5.84 2.95 4.41
N THR A 47 -7.16 2.76 4.41
CA THR A 47 -7.75 1.44 4.17
C THR A 47 -7.70 1.05 2.69
N ALA A 48 -7.40 -0.23 2.43
CA ALA A 48 -7.35 -0.80 1.09
C ALA A 48 -8.74 -1.16 0.52
N GLY A 49 -9.68 -1.52 1.40
CA GLY A 49 -11.03 -1.93 1.03
C GLY A 49 -12.10 -0.90 1.38
N ASN A 50 -13.18 -0.88 0.58
CA ASN A 50 -14.36 -0.08 0.86
C ASN A 50 -15.08 -0.61 2.11
N PHE A 51 -15.53 0.30 2.98
CA PHE A 51 -16.29 0.01 4.20
C PHE A 51 -15.58 -0.91 5.19
N GLN A 52 -14.27 -0.94 5.16
CA GLN A 52 -13.44 -1.71 6.07
C GLN A 52 -13.51 -1.11 7.48
N THR A 53 -13.80 -1.97 8.47
CA THR A 53 -13.96 -1.57 9.88
C THR A 53 -12.79 -1.97 10.78
N SER A 54 -11.85 -2.73 10.24
CA SER A 54 -10.64 -3.16 10.93
C SER A 54 -9.46 -3.26 9.97
N VAL A 55 -8.25 -3.04 10.49
CA VAL A 55 -6.99 -3.18 9.74
C VAL A 55 -6.03 -4.01 10.58
N ASP A 56 -5.38 -4.98 9.94
CA ASP A 56 -4.28 -5.75 10.50
C ASP A 56 -2.97 -5.03 10.20
N ILE A 57 -2.24 -4.65 11.24
CA ILE A 57 -0.93 -4.04 11.14
C ILE A 57 0.11 -5.11 11.45
N LYS A 58 0.92 -5.44 10.45
CA LYS A 58 2.03 -6.39 10.58
C LYS A 58 3.34 -5.64 10.48
N VAL A 59 4.20 -5.84 11.47
CA VAL A 59 5.49 -5.19 11.61
C VAL A 59 6.58 -6.14 11.18
N PHE A 60 7.42 -5.70 10.25
CA PHE A 60 8.52 -6.48 9.70
C PHE A 60 9.88 -5.81 9.92
N GLN A 61 10.90 -6.63 9.96
CA GLN A 61 12.29 -6.21 9.98
C GLN A 61 13.04 -6.81 8.79
N GLY A 62 13.72 -5.98 8.01
CA GLY A 62 14.51 -6.42 6.88
C GLY A 62 14.64 -5.37 5.79
N GLU A 63 15.45 -5.68 4.78
CA GLU A 63 15.79 -4.77 3.69
C GLU A 63 15.04 -5.08 2.38
N ARG A 64 14.28 -6.19 2.34
CA ARG A 64 13.56 -6.62 1.13
C ARG A 64 12.32 -5.78 0.91
N LYS A 65 11.96 -5.53 -0.35
CA LYS A 65 10.74 -4.79 -0.74
C LYS A 65 9.45 -5.53 -0.38
N PHE A 66 9.49 -6.88 -0.40
CA PHE A 66 8.31 -7.71 -0.09
C PHE A 66 8.34 -8.22 1.33
N THR A 67 7.20 -8.17 1.99
CA THR A 67 7.05 -8.59 3.40
C THR A 67 7.32 -10.07 3.59
N ARG A 68 7.02 -10.92 2.60
CA ARG A 68 7.28 -12.38 2.63
C ARG A 68 8.75 -12.72 2.82
N ASP A 69 9.65 -11.83 2.37
CA ASP A 69 11.10 -12.01 2.39
C ASP A 69 11.76 -11.28 3.57
N ASN A 70 10.95 -10.69 4.45
CA ASN A 70 11.36 -10.01 5.67
C ASN A 70 10.89 -10.78 6.90
N LYS A 71 11.53 -10.55 8.04
CA LYS A 71 11.17 -11.19 9.31
C LYS A 71 9.98 -10.49 9.94
N LEU A 72 8.89 -11.23 10.18
CA LEU A 72 7.76 -10.74 10.96
C LEU A 72 8.17 -10.58 12.43
N LEU A 73 8.01 -9.39 12.99
CA LEU A 73 8.27 -9.09 14.41
C LEU A 73 7.03 -9.21 15.26
N GLY A 74 5.89 -8.79 14.72
CA GLY A 74 4.61 -8.84 15.43
C GLY A 74 3.45 -8.38 14.54
N ASN A 75 2.25 -8.67 15.00
CA ASN A 75 1.03 -8.22 14.35
C ASN A 75 -0.01 -7.82 15.40
N PHE A 76 -0.82 -6.84 15.06
CA PHE A 76 -1.97 -6.44 15.86
C PHE A 76 -3.08 -5.89 14.99
N ARG A 77 -4.30 -5.84 15.52
CA ARG A 77 -5.48 -5.41 14.77
C ARG A 77 -6.08 -4.15 15.38
N LEU A 78 -6.22 -3.12 14.57
CA LEU A 78 -7.00 -1.94 14.90
C LEU A 78 -8.46 -2.15 14.46
N ASN A 79 -9.39 -2.13 15.42
CA ASN A 79 -10.81 -2.31 15.19
C ASN A 79 -11.58 -1.00 15.39
N GLY A 80 -12.76 -0.89 14.74
CA GLY A 80 -13.68 0.22 14.93
C GLY A 80 -13.32 1.47 14.14
N ILE A 81 -12.68 1.28 13.00
CA ILE A 81 -12.46 2.32 11.99
C ILE A 81 -13.81 2.74 11.42
N LYS A 82 -13.99 4.02 11.19
CA LYS A 82 -15.21 4.57 10.60
C LYS A 82 -15.44 4.00 9.19
N ARG A 83 -16.64 3.48 8.95
CA ARG A 83 -17.03 2.97 7.63
C ARG A 83 -16.97 4.09 6.60
N ALA A 84 -16.07 3.98 5.63
CA ALA A 84 -15.91 4.91 4.53
C ALA A 84 -15.39 4.19 3.29
N MET A 85 -15.32 4.89 2.18
CA MET A 85 -14.68 4.40 0.96
C MET A 85 -13.18 4.17 1.20
N ALA A 86 -12.57 3.27 0.45
CA ALA A 86 -11.12 3.09 0.45
C ALA A 86 -10.41 4.43 0.20
N GLY A 87 -9.33 4.69 0.92
CA GLY A 87 -8.59 5.94 0.81
C GLY A 87 -9.07 7.09 1.73
N VAL A 88 -10.26 6.98 2.33
CA VAL A 88 -10.82 8.04 3.20
C VAL A 88 -10.35 7.94 4.65
N PRO A 89 -10.36 6.75 5.30
CA PRO A 89 -9.86 6.63 6.67
C PRO A 89 -8.37 6.92 6.74
N GLN A 90 -7.96 7.70 7.75
CA GLN A 90 -6.56 8.05 8.00
C GLN A 90 -6.11 7.35 9.27
N ILE A 91 -5.16 6.44 9.14
CA ILE A 91 -4.58 5.66 10.22
C ILE A 91 -3.13 6.08 10.39
N GLU A 92 -2.84 6.76 11.48
CA GLU A 92 -1.49 7.12 11.85
C GLU A 92 -0.81 5.93 12.52
N VAL A 93 0.27 5.45 11.93
CA VAL A 93 1.13 4.41 12.53
C VAL A 93 2.40 5.06 13.02
N THR A 94 2.67 4.91 14.32
CA THR A 94 3.85 5.48 14.99
C THR A 94 4.75 4.36 15.50
N PHE A 95 6.02 4.45 15.14
CA PHE A 95 7.10 3.66 15.71
C PHE A 95 7.86 4.49 16.73
N ASP A 96 7.98 3.99 17.92
CA ASP A 96 8.73 4.59 19.02
C ASP A 96 9.77 3.59 19.53
N ILE A 97 11.04 3.90 19.38
CA ILE A 97 12.16 3.05 19.79
C ILE A 97 12.89 3.73 20.93
N ASP A 98 12.95 3.05 22.04
CA ASP A 98 13.65 3.54 23.23
C ASP A 98 15.19 3.35 23.14
N VAL A 99 15.89 3.83 24.15
CA VAL A 99 17.36 3.69 24.27
C VAL A 99 17.81 2.23 24.40
N ASN A 100 16.92 1.31 24.80
CA ASN A 100 17.21 -0.12 24.95
C ASN A 100 16.89 -0.89 23.65
N GLY A 101 16.40 -0.21 22.61
CA GLY A 101 15.99 -0.83 21.35
C GLY A 101 14.63 -1.53 21.41
N ILE A 102 13.83 -1.31 22.44
CA ILE A 102 12.45 -1.79 22.52
C ILE A 102 11.60 -0.98 21.54
N VAL A 103 10.86 -1.67 20.70
CA VAL A 103 10.02 -1.05 19.67
C VAL A 103 8.58 -1.06 20.13
N ASN A 104 8.01 0.12 20.34
CA ASN A 104 6.59 0.31 20.54
C ASN A 104 5.96 0.76 19.21
N VAL A 105 4.98 0.02 18.74
CA VAL A 105 4.24 0.37 17.53
C VAL A 105 2.80 0.65 17.92
N SER A 106 2.32 1.85 17.63
CA SER A 106 0.93 2.24 17.83
C SER A 106 0.28 2.60 16.51
N ALA A 107 -1.01 2.30 16.40
CA ALA A 107 -1.85 2.68 15.27
C ALA A 107 -3.09 3.40 15.78
N LYS A 108 -3.35 4.60 15.27
CA LYS A 108 -4.46 5.45 15.66
C LYS A 108 -5.30 5.85 14.47
N ASP A 109 -6.60 5.60 14.53
CA ASP A 109 -7.53 6.16 13.55
C ASP A 109 -7.83 7.62 13.90
N LEU A 110 -7.44 8.54 13.03
CA LEU A 110 -7.65 9.98 13.22
C LEU A 110 -9.13 10.37 13.15
N GLY A 111 -9.97 9.55 12.51
CA GLY A 111 -11.40 9.80 12.40
C GLY A 111 -12.22 9.44 13.64
N THR A 112 -11.86 8.33 14.32
CA THR A 112 -12.57 7.84 15.52
C THR A 112 -11.80 8.04 16.80
N GLY A 113 -10.50 8.37 16.71
CA GLY A 113 -9.61 8.50 17.86
C GLY A 113 -9.22 7.17 18.51
N ARG A 114 -9.63 6.03 17.93
CA ARG A 114 -9.27 4.71 18.46
C ARG A 114 -7.81 4.41 18.20
N GLU A 115 -7.17 3.85 19.22
CA GLU A 115 -5.75 3.51 19.18
C GLU A 115 -5.54 2.08 19.68
N GLN A 116 -4.55 1.41 19.10
CA GLN A 116 -4.07 0.10 19.51
C GLN A 116 -2.55 0.08 19.37
N SER A 117 -1.87 -0.58 20.29
CA SER A 117 -0.41 -0.66 20.30
C SER A 117 0.10 -2.07 20.57
N ILE A 118 1.34 -2.32 20.16
CA ILE A 118 2.09 -3.52 20.52
C ILE A 118 3.52 -3.11 20.91
N THR A 119 4.05 -3.77 21.92
CA THR A 119 5.46 -3.64 22.32
C THR A 119 6.21 -4.88 21.84
N ILE A 120 7.26 -4.66 21.08
CA ILE A 120 8.11 -5.71 20.52
C ILE A 120 9.46 -5.65 21.23
N THR A 121 9.71 -6.61 22.09
CA THR A 121 11.03 -6.84 22.70
C THR A 121 11.79 -7.78 21.79
N SER A 122 12.94 -7.36 21.29
CA SER A 122 13.76 -8.16 20.38
C SER A 122 14.29 -9.41 21.10
N SER A 123 13.68 -10.54 20.79
CA SER A 123 14.07 -11.85 21.38
C SER A 123 14.90 -12.74 20.46
N SER A 124 15.32 -12.27 19.30
CA SER A 124 16.15 -13.07 18.41
C SER A 124 17.12 -12.20 17.61
N ASN A 125 18.32 -12.12 18.10
CA ASN A 125 19.46 -11.60 17.38
C ASN A 125 19.76 -12.52 16.18
N MET A 126 19.72 -11.99 14.94
CA MET A 126 20.32 -12.70 13.82
C MET A 126 21.83 -12.56 13.93
N THR A 127 22.54 -13.59 13.53
CA THR A 127 24.00 -13.57 13.50
C THR A 127 24.50 -12.60 12.42
N GLU A 128 25.73 -12.09 12.56
CA GLU A 128 26.31 -11.19 11.54
C GLU A 128 26.36 -11.84 10.15
N GLU A 129 26.55 -13.17 10.10
CA GLU A 129 26.52 -13.94 8.86
C GLU A 129 25.13 -13.94 8.20
N GLU A 130 24.06 -14.06 8.98
CA GLU A 130 22.69 -13.97 8.48
C GLU A 130 22.36 -12.56 7.99
N ILE A 131 22.91 -11.53 8.64
CA ILE A 131 22.78 -10.13 8.22
C ILE A 131 23.48 -9.89 6.88
N ALA A 132 24.72 -10.38 6.74
CA ALA A 132 25.50 -10.26 5.51
C ALA A 132 24.81 -11.00 4.35
N LYS A 133 24.30 -12.21 4.61
CA LYS A 133 23.57 -13.01 3.63
C LYS A 133 22.28 -12.30 3.16
N ALA A 134 21.48 -11.78 4.09
CA ALA A 134 20.26 -11.07 3.75
C ALA A 134 20.51 -9.78 2.94
N ARG A 135 21.63 -9.08 3.19
CA ARG A 135 22.04 -7.91 2.39
C ARG A 135 22.42 -8.31 0.97
N TRP A 136 23.24 -9.33 0.82
CA TRP A 136 23.66 -9.85 -0.48
C TRP A 136 22.48 -10.36 -1.31
N GLU A 137 21.57 -11.11 -0.70
CA GLU A 137 20.34 -11.57 -1.35
C GLU A 137 19.46 -10.38 -1.78
N ALA A 138 19.32 -9.34 -0.94
CA ALA A 138 18.57 -8.14 -1.27
C ALA A 138 19.15 -7.40 -2.49
N GLU A 139 20.46 -7.37 -2.63
CA GLU A 139 21.16 -6.72 -3.75
C GLU A 139 20.98 -7.50 -5.07
N ILE A 140 21.12 -8.82 -5.01
CA ILE A 140 20.95 -9.69 -6.20
C ILE A 140 19.52 -9.61 -6.74
N TYR A 141 18.53 -9.65 -5.84
CA TYR A 141 17.13 -9.70 -6.25
C TYR A 141 16.50 -8.31 -6.46
N SER A 142 17.25 -7.22 -6.26
CA SER A 142 16.72 -5.85 -6.41
C SER A 142 16.06 -5.60 -7.76
N LYS A 143 16.66 -6.10 -8.85
CA LYS A 143 16.11 -5.95 -10.21
C LYS A 143 14.83 -6.73 -10.41
N GLN A 144 14.73 -7.92 -9.84
CA GLN A 144 13.50 -8.73 -9.89
C GLN A 144 12.40 -8.08 -9.05
N ASP A 145 12.76 -7.53 -7.90
CA ASP A 145 11.84 -6.81 -7.02
C ASP A 145 11.30 -5.54 -7.71
N GLU A 146 12.13 -4.83 -8.48
CA GLU A 146 11.70 -3.65 -9.26
C GLU A 146 10.72 -4.02 -10.38
N ALA A 147 11.01 -5.08 -11.14
CA ALA A 147 10.10 -5.56 -12.18
C ALA A 147 8.75 -6.01 -11.57
N TYR A 148 8.81 -6.74 -10.46
CA TYR A 148 7.60 -7.19 -9.78
C TYR A 148 6.82 -6.03 -9.16
N GLN A 149 7.49 -5.00 -8.66
CA GLN A 149 6.88 -3.76 -8.20
C GLN A 149 6.06 -3.09 -9.31
N SER A 150 6.62 -2.98 -10.52
CA SER A 150 5.91 -2.38 -11.65
C SER A 150 4.60 -3.13 -12.01
N PHE A 151 4.58 -4.46 -11.86
CA PHE A 151 3.35 -5.23 -12.06
C PHE A 151 2.30 -4.97 -10.98
N ILE A 152 2.74 -4.77 -9.75
CA ILE A 152 1.84 -4.39 -8.64
C ILE A 152 1.26 -3.00 -8.88
N ASP A 153 2.09 -2.02 -9.28
CA ASP A 153 1.65 -0.66 -9.57
C ASP A 153 0.59 -0.64 -10.69
N ILE A 154 0.80 -1.42 -11.75
CA ILE A 154 -0.18 -1.59 -12.84
C ILE A 154 -1.51 -2.17 -12.30
N ARG A 155 -1.43 -3.16 -11.44
CA ARG A 155 -2.62 -3.75 -10.83
C ARG A 155 -3.37 -2.77 -9.92
N GLU A 156 -2.66 -1.99 -9.13
CA GLU A 156 -3.24 -0.96 -8.26
C GLU A 156 -3.93 0.14 -9.09
N ASP A 157 -3.30 0.59 -10.17
CA ASP A 157 -3.90 1.55 -11.10
C ASP A 157 -5.15 0.98 -11.77
N ALA A 158 -5.16 -0.30 -12.14
CA ALA A 158 -6.33 -0.99 -12.67
C ALA A 158 -7.49 -1.05 -11.65
N VAL A 159 -7.20 -1.32 -10.37
CA VAL A 159 -8.20 -1.31 -9.28
C VAL A 159 -8.74 0.10 -9.06
N LYS A 160 -7.88 1.11 -9.07
CA LYS A 160 -8.27 2.51 -8.95
C LYS A 160 -9.19 2.93 -10.10
N THR A 161 -8.81 2.63 -11.33
CA THR A 161 -9.61 2.91 -12.53
C THR A 161 -10.98 2.22 -12.48
N LEU A 162 -11.04 0.98 -12.00
CA LEU A 162 -12.30 0.25 -11.82
C LEU A 162 -13.22 0.93 -10.81
N ASN A 163 -12.68 1.42 -9.70
CA ASN A 163 -13.44 2.14 -8.67
C ASN A 163 -13.93 3.51 -9.21
N GLU A 164 -13.09 4.25 -9.91
CA GLU A 164 -13.44 5.52 -10.53
C GLU A 164 -14.55 5.35 -11.58
N ALA A 165 -14.45 4.32 -12.43
CA ALA A 165 -15.45 4.01 -13.43
C ALA A 165 -16.81 3.63 -12.82
N ASN A 166 -16.81 2.83 -11.76
CA ASN A 166 -18.04 2.50 -11.01
C ASN A 166 -18.67 3.74 -10.38
N ASN A 167 -17.86 4.61 -9.79
CA ASN A 167 -18.32 5.87 -9.18
C ASN A 167 -18.90 6.80 -10.25
N ALA A 168 -18.25 6.95 -11.41
CA ALA A 168 -18.72 7.74 -12.53
C ALA A 168 -20.08 7.24 -13.07
N LEU A 169 -20.25 5.91 -13.18
CA LEU A 169 -21.53 5.30 -13.57
C LEU A 169 -22.63 5.52 -12.54
N ALA A 170 -22.29 5.55 -11.25
CA ALA A 170 -23.25 5.76 -10.17
C ALA A 170 -23.69 7.24 -10.08
N ALA A 171 -22.73 8.19 -10.21
CA ALA A 171 -22.99 9.61 -10.10
C ALA A 171 -23.84 10.16 -11.26
N ASN A 172 -23.59 9.70 -12.47
CA ASN A 172 -24.17 10.25 -13.69
C ASN A 172 -25.25 9.38 -14.36
N LYS A 173 -26.10 8.72 -13.58
CA LYS A 173 -27.11 7.75 -14.08
C LYS A 173 -27.98 8.25 -15.23
N LYS A 174 -28.27 9.58 -15.28
CA LYS A 174 -29.18 10.21 -16.27
C LYS A 174 -28.47 10.70 -17.55
N VAL A 175 -27.16 10.84 -17.53
CA VAL A 175 -26.37 11.47 -18.60
C VAL A 175 -25.86 10.45 -19.64
N TRP A 176 -25.76 9.18 -19.25
CA TRP A 176 -25.22 8.14 -20.11
C TRP A 176 -26.22 7.69 -21.17
N GLU A 177 -25.84 7.80 -22.44
CA GLU A 177 -26.53 7.13 -23.55
C GLU A 177 -26.52 5.60 -23.32
N LYS A 178 -27.61 4.93 -23.68
CA LYS A 178 -27.80 3.50 -23.38
C LYS A 178 -26.67 2.62 -23.92
N ASP A 179 -26.18 2.91 -25.12
CA ASP A 179 -25.14 2.10 -25.79
C ASP A 179 -23.76 2.34 -25.15
N LYS A 180 -23.40 3.59 -24.88
CA LYS A 180 -22.15 3.93 -24.19
C LYS A 180 -22.10 3.33 -22.78
N LYS A 181 -23.23 3.38 -22.04
CA LYS A 181 -23.36 2.78 -20.72
C LYS A 181 -23.17 1.25 -20.75
N LYS A 182 -23.71 0.57 -21.78
CA LYS A 182 -23.55 -0.88 -21.96
C LYS A 182 -22.10 -1.24 -22.24
N ASN A 183 -21.42 -0.46 -23.10
CA ASN A 183 -20.01 -0.66 -23.42
C ASN A 183 -19.11 -0.47 -22.20
N VAL A 184 -19.25 0.64 -21.48
CA VAL A 184 -18.46 0.90 -20.23
C VAL A 184 -18.69 -0.19 -19.18
N LYS A 185 -19.93 -0.66 -18.99
CA LYS A 185 -20.20 -1.79 -18.09
C LYS A 185 -19.52 -3.08 -18.54
N ALA A 186 -19.46 -3.35 -19.83
CA ALA A 186 -18.77 -4.53 -20.35
C ALA A 186 -17.25 -4.43 -20.10
N GLN A 187 -16.65 -3.27 -20.34
CA GLN A 187 -15.22 -3.00 -20.08
C GLN A 187 -14.88 -3.10 -18.59
N ILE A 188 -15.70 -2.52 -17.70
CA ILE A 188 -15.56 -2.66 -16.24
C ILE A 188 -15.64 -4.14 -15.82
N GLY A 189 -16.60 -4.88 -16.38
CA GLY A 189 -16.75 -6.31 -16.11
C GLY A 189 -15.55 -7.14 -16.60
N HIS A 190 -14.96 -6.77 -17.73
CA HIS A 190 -13.75 -7.40 -18.24
C HIS A 190 -12.54 -7.11 -17.34
N LEU A 191 -12.30 -5.84 -17.02
CA LEU A 191 -11.22 -5.41 -16.12
C LEU A 191 -11.34 -6.08 -14.73
N GLY A 192 -12.54 -6.13 -14.17
CA GLY A 192 -12.80 -6.81 -12.89
C GLY A 192 -12.49 -8.30 -12.92
N LYS A 193 -12.77 -8.99 -14.03
CA LYS A 193 -12.41 -10.40 -14.22
C LYS A 193 -10.90 -10.60 -14.33
N LEU A 194 -10.17 -9.71 -15.02
CA LEU A 194 -8.71 -9.77 -15.12
C LEU A 194 -8.06 -9.59 -13.74
N ILE A 195 -8.51 -8.61 -12.98
CA ILE A 195 -8.02 -8.37 -11.60
C ILE A 195 -8.29 -9.59 -10.71
N SER A 196 -9.48 -10.21 -10.79
CA SER A 196 -9.83 -11.37 -9.98
C SER A 196 -9.02 -12.62 -10.34
N LYS A 197 -8.66 -12.79 -11.62
CA LYS A 197 -7.86 -13.93 -12.11
C LYS A 197 -6.37 -13.79 -11.84
N ALA A 198 -5.90 -12.60 -11.51
CA ALA A 198 -4.51 -12.29 -11.25
C ALA A 198 -4.30 -11.79 -9.82
N PRO A 199 -4.38 -12.67 -8.80
CA PRO A 199 -3.96 -12.32 -7.45
C PRO A 199 -2.46 -11.96 -7.46
N ILE A 200 -2.03 -11.16 -6.50
CA ILE A 200 -0.67 -10.61 -6.44
C ILE A 200 0.38 -11.73 -6.55
N ASP A 201 0.18 -12.85 -5.86
CA ASP A 201 1.13 -13.98 -5.85
C ASP A 201 1.31 -14.68 -7.22
N LYS A 202 0.40 -14.44 -8.17
CA LYS A 202 0.39 -15.06 -9.51
C LYS A 202 0.47 -14.02 -10.63
N LEU A 203 0.94 -12.83 -10.30
CA LEU A 203 1.14 -11.75 -11.26
C LEU A 203 2.37 -12.06 -12.13
N ASN A 204 2.23 -11.85 -13.43
CA ASN A 204 3.31 -11.95 -14.40
C ASN A 204 3.17 -10.83 -15.43
N GLU A 205 4.17 -10.65 -16.27
CA GLU A 205 4.23 -9.60 -17.29
C GLU A 205 3.02 -9.61 -18.23
N GLU A 206 2.62 -10.78 -18.72
CA GLU A 206 1.47 -10.95 -19.63
C GLU A 206 0.15 -10.49 -19.00
N LYS A 207 -0.09 -10.84 -17.76
CA LYS A 207 -1.29 -10.43 -17.02
C LYS A 207 -1.27 -8.95 -16.68
N ALA A 208 -0.10 -8.40 -16.33
CA ALA A 208 0.07 -6.98 -16.08
C ALA A 208 -0.20 -6.16 -17.33
N ALA A 209 0.35 -6.58 -18.49
CA ALA A 209 0.10 -5.95 -19.79
C ALA A 209 -1.40 -5.97 -20.15
N SER A 210 -2.07 -7.12 -20.00
CA SER A 210 -3.52 -7.25 -20.27
C SER A 210 -4.37 -6.35 -19.35
N MET A 211 -3.97 -6.18 -18.08
CA MET A 211 -4.65 -5.27 -17.16
C MET A 211 -4.42 -3.81 -17.52
N HIS A 212 -3.19 -3.47 -17.90
CA HIS A 212 -2.86 -2.11 -18.34
C HIS A 212 -3.67 -1.69 -19.57
N GLU A 213 -3.72 -2.53 -20.61
CA GLU A 213 -4.52 -2.30 -21.81
C GLU A 213 -6.01 -2.13 -21.48
N ALA A 214 -6.57 -3.02 -20.67
CA ALA A 214 -7.96 -2.93 -20.26
C ALA A 214 -8.25 -1.68 -19.40
N SER A 215 -7.32 -1.24 -18.56
CA SER A 215 -7.49 -0.02 -17.75
C SER A 215 -7.46 1.23 -18.61
N GLU A 216 -6.55 1.31 -19.58
CA GLU A 216 -6.48 2.43 -20.52
C GLU A 216 -7.73 2.53 -21.40
N ALA A 217 -8.27 1.41 -21.89
CA ALA A 217 -9.54 1.40 -22.63
C ALA A 217 -10.71 1.97 -21.79
N VAL A 218 -10.78 1.65 -20.50
CA VAL A 218 -11.77 2.23 -19.59
C VAL A 218 -11.54 3.73 -19.40
N LYS A 219 -10.30 4.16 -19.16
CA LYS A 219 -9.95 5.60 -18.98
C LYS A 219 -10.31 6.42 -20.23
N GLU A 220 -9.99 5.91 -21.42
CA GLU A 220 -10.31 6.59 -22.69
C GLU A 220 -11.82 6.76 -22.88
N THR A 221 -12.59 5.71 -22.58
CA THR A 221 -14.05 5.78 -22.65
C THR A 221 -14.62 6.78 -21.64
N LEU A 222 -14.08 6.86 -20.43
CA LEU A 222 -14.48 7.86 -19.43
C LEU A 222 -14.15 9.29 -19.87
N ARG A 223 -12.97 9.51 -20.45
CA ARG A 223 -12.55 10.82 -20.97
C ARG A 223 -13.46 11.28 -22.14
N SER A 224 -13.82 10.38 -23.04
CA SER A 224 -14.70 10.71 -24.17
C SER A 224 -16.09 11.18 -23.70
N VAL A 225 -16.59 10.60 -22.61
CA VAL A 225 -17.89 10.99 -22.03
C VAL A 225 -17.80 12.32 -21.27
N SER A 226 -16.72 12.56 -20.55
CA SER A 226 -16.47 13.82 -19.86
C SER A 226 -16.37 15.01 -20.83
N TYR A 227 -15.68 14.80 -21.98
CA TYR A 227 -15.50 15.82 -23.02
C TYR A 227 -16.81 16.18 -23.72
N THR A 228 -17.65 15.18 -24.01
CA THR A 228 -18.98 15.44 -24.61
C THR A 228 -19.91 16.23 -23.71
N HIS A 229 -19.77 16.08 -22.39
CA HIS A 229 -20.56 16.80 -21.41
C HIS A 229 -20.16 18.27 -21.29
N LEU A 230 -18.87 18.58 -21.29
CA LEU A 230 -18.36 19.96 -21.31
C LEU A 230 -18.85 20.72 -22.56
N ARG A 231 -18.75 20.11 -23.72
CA ARG A 231 -19.19 20.72 -24.98
C ARG A 231 -20.70 20.93 -25.08
N ALA A 232 -21.50 20.05 -24.48
CA ALA A 232 -22.96 20.21 -24.42
C ALA A 232 -23.38 21.37 -23.48
N HIS A 233 -22.62 21.61 -22.41
CA HIS A 233 -22.84 22.74 -21.51
C HIS A 233 -22.44 24.08 -22.13
N GLU A 234 -21.35 24.13 -22.91
CA GLU A 234 -20.94 25.35 -23.63
C GLU A 234 -21.93 25.74 -24.73
N THR A 235 -22.51 24.77 -25.45
CA THR A 235 -23.53 25.05 -26.45
C THR A 235 -24.88 25.47 -25.85
N ALA A 236 -25.22 24.99 -24.67
CA ALA A 236 -26.43 25.37 -23.96
C ALA A 236 -26.32 26.74 -23.23
N ALA A 237 -25.10 27.22 -22.98
CA ALA A 237 -24.86 28.55 -22.39
C ALA A 237 -24.74 29.67 -23.43
N ASN A 238 -24.71 29.35 -24.71
CA ASN A 238 -24.62 30.29 -25.84
C ASN A 238 -25.90 30.37 -26.67
N LEU A 239 -27.01 29.87 -26.20
CA LEU A 239 -28.38 30.05 -26.68
C LEU A 239 -29.24 30.81 -25.63
#